data_9cfaa87b816ae792276dca040d504e98
#
_entry.id   9cfaa87b816ae792276dca040d504e98
#
_cell.length_a   1.000
_cell.length_b   1.000
_cell.length_c   1.000
_cell.angle_alpha   90.00
_cell.angle_beta   90.00
_cell.angle_gamma   90.00
#
_symmetry.space_group_name_H-M   'P 1'
#
loop_
_entity.id
_entity.type
_entity.pdbx_description
1 polymer ?
#
loop_
_entity_poly.entity_id
_entity_poly.type
_entity_poly.pdbx_seq_one_letter_code
_entity_poly.pdbx_strand_id
1 'polypeptide(L)'
;MRHHFALFGAKCVFLINAKLAFLSYNRINNDLEEVRKMDYATAKLAEEKVFKDPVHRYVHVRDQVIWDLIKTREFQRLRRIRQLGTTYLVFHGAEHSRFNHSLGVYEIVRRIIDDVFSGRPEWDNSERLLALCAALLHDLGHGPFSHAFEAVFATDHEEYTRAILLGDTEVNAVLRKVGKDFPERVAQVIDNNYTNQQVVSLISSQIDADRMDYLQRDAYYTGVSYGHFDMERILRVMRPRKDMVVIKASGMHAIEDYIMSRYQMYLQIYFHPVSRSAEAVLNHILKRAKKLSEEGYQFKFEPVHFTPFFSGEVLLEQYLALDENIMMTYFQFWMDEGDLILSDLCRRFINRDLFEHMDLNPEEEPERYAWLIEQVKAIGLDPEYYVKPDSTSDLPYDFYRPGVVPTKRPIYLEMPSGEIRELAEQSHIVSAMANNIKTDYKVYYPKEIHFSS
;
A
#
# COMPACT_ATOMS: atom_id res chain seq x y z
N MET A 1 -54.94 -57.06 7.01
CA MET A 1 -54.72 -55.60 7.22
C MET A 1 -53.84 -55.21 8.41
N ARG A 2 -53.73 -56.00 9.47
CA ARG A 2 -52.92 -55.64 10.68
C ARG A 2 -51.39 -55.75 10.47
N HIS A 3 -50.86 -56.54 9.56
CA HIS A 3 -49.42 -56.68 9.33
C HIS A 3 -48.81 -55.58 8.49
N HIS A 4 -49.58 -54.86 7.67
CA HIS A 4 -49.03 -53.70 6.83
C HIS A 4 -48.86 -52.43 7.65
N PHE A 5 -49.62 -52.17 8.67
CA PHE A 5 -49.50 -51.00 9.54
C PHE A 5 -48.27 -51.05 10.46
N ALA A 6 -47.88 -52.24 10.93
CA ALA A 6 -46.69 -52.37 11.77
C ALA A 6 -45.38 -52.17 11.02
N LEU A 7 -45.27 -52.54 9.74
CA LEU A 7 -44.12 -52.34 8.93
C LEU A 7 -43.93 -50.84 8.49
N PHE A 8 -45.03 -50.11 8.31
CA PHE A 8 -45.01 -48.69 7.96
C PHE A 8 -44.59 -47.87 9.18
N GLY A 9 -45.07 -48.18 10.37
CA GLY A 9 -44.65 -47.51 11.61
C GLY A 9 -43.18 -47.72 11.93
N ALA A 10 -42.63 -48.92 11.77
CA ALA A 10 -41.21 -49.23 12.00
C ALA A 10 -40.29 -48.53 11.02
N LYS A 11 -40.66 -48.40 9.72
CA LYS A 11 -39.90 -47.64 8.72
C LYS A 11 -39.89 -46.11 9.01
N CYS A 12 -41.05 -45.57 9.43
CA CYS A 12 -41.12 -44.15 9.81
C CYS A 12 -40.26 -43.83 11.04
N VAL A 13 -40.30 -44.66 12.08
CA VAL A 13 -39.45 -44.47 13.26
C VAL A 13 -37.97 -44.60 12.95
N PHE A 14 -37.61 -45.57 12.08
CA PHE A 14 -36.21 -45.71 11.65
C PHE A 14 -35.71 -44.48 10.83
N LEU A 15 -36.54 -43.99 9.91
CA LEU A 15 -36.21 -42.77 9.13
C LEU A 15 -36.13 -41.52 10.01
N ILE A 16 -36.97 -41.36 10.99
CA ILE A 16 -36.94 -40.25 11.95
C ILE A 16 -35.68 -40.34 12.82
N ASN A 17 -35.35 -41.51 13.34
CA ASN A 17 -34.12 -41.71 14.13
C ASN A 17 -32.85 -41.51 13.30
N ALA A 18 -32.82 -41.98 12.06
CA ALA A 18 -31.70 -41.74 11.14
C ALA A 18 -31.53 -40.23 10.82
N LYS A 19 -32.64 -39.51 10.63
CA LYS A 19 -32.63 -38.07 10.39
C LYS A 19 -32.18 -37.26 11.61
N LEU A 20 -32.60 -37.66 12.80
CA LEU A 20 -32.16 -37.07 14.07
C LEU A 20 -30.67 -37.36 14.35
N ALA A 21 -30.20 -38.57 14.07
CA ALA A 21 -28.79 -38.94 14.19
C ALA A 21 -27.91 -38.14 13.20
N PHE A 22 -28.38 -37.95 11.95
CA PHE A 22 -27.70 -37.13 10.96
C PHE A 22 -27.66 -35.64 11.34
N LEU A 23 -28.76 -35.11 11.89
CA LEU A 23 -28.81 -33.72 12.36
C LEU A 23 -27.91 -33.50 13.59
N SER A 24 -27.88 -34.46 14.54
CA SER A 24 -26.98 -34.37 15.69
C SER A 24 -25.52 -34.55 15.31
N TYR A 25 -25.18 -35.42 14.34
CA TYR A 25 -23.82 -35.57 13.79
C TYR A 25 -23.34 -34.31 13.13
N ASN A 26 -24.18 -33.68 12.29
CA ASN A 26 -23.85 -32.43 11.64
C ASN A 26 -23.69 -31.27 12.66
N ARG A 27 -24.51 -31.22 13.69
CA ARG A 27 -24.39 -30.23 14.76
C ARG A 27 -23.09 -30.39 15.55
N ILE A 28 -22.74 -31.63 15.93
CA ILE A 28 -21.48 -31.92 16.62
C ILE A 28 -20.28 -31.57 15.75
N ASN A 29 -20.32 -31.88 14.47
CA ASN A 29 -19.24 -31.53 13.54
C ASN A 29 -19.10 -30.00 13.37
N ASN A 30 -20.21 -29.26 13.27
CA ASN A 30 -20.20 -27.81 13.24
C ASN A 30 -19.63 -27.20 14.53
N ASP A 31 -20.08 -27.73 15.71
CA ASP A 31 -19.57 -27.27 17.00
C ASP A 31 -18.06 -27.57 17.15
N LEU A 32 -17.57 -28.71 16.66
CA LEU A 32 -16.14 -29.06 16.65
C LEU A 32 -15.34 -28.18 15.67
N GLU A 33 -15.93 -27.83 14.54
CA GLU A 33 -15.30 -26.95 13.58
C GLU A 33 -15.20 -25.50 14.10
N GLU A 34 -16.24 -25.01 14.77
CA GLU A 34 -16.21 -23.69 15.44
C GLU A 34 -15.20 -23.69 16.59
N VAL A 35 -15.11 -24.71 17.40
CA VAL A 35 -14.10 -24.83 18.47
C VAL A 35 -12.70 -24.83 17.88
N ARG A 36 -12.45 -25.56 16.78
CA ARG A 36 -11.15 -25.53 16.07
C ARG A 36 -10.81 -24.16 15.48
N LYS A 37 -11.79 -23.42 14.96
CA LYS A 37 -11.61 -22.06 14.45
C LYS A 37 -11.30 -21.07 15.57
N MET A 38 -12.00 -21.15 16.69
CA MET A 38 -11.70 -20.35 17.89
C MET A 38 -10.29 -20.65 18.42
N ASP A 39 -9.88 -21.91 18.41
CA ASP A 39 -8.55 -22.33 18.83
C ASP A 39 -7.47 -21.73 17.89
N TYR A 40 -7.67 -21.78 16.57
CA TYR A 40 -6.74 -21.20 15.60
C TYR A 40 -6.66 -19.66 15.70
N ALA A 41 -7.78 -18.97 15.88
CA ALA A 41 -7.82 -17.50 16.00
C ALA A 41 -7.04 -16.99 17.23
N THR A 42 -6.97 -17.78 18.29
CA THR A 42 -6.27 -17.44 19.54
C THR A 42 -4.92 -18.14 19.67
N ALA A 43 -4.57 -19.02 18.73
CA ALA A 43 -3.35 -19.83 18.78
C ALA A 43 -2.10 -18.95 18.78
N LYS A 44 -1.21 -19.24 19.70
CA LYS A 44 0.12 -18.62 19.78
C LYS A 44 1.18 -19.60 19.29
N LEU A 45 2.25 -19.06 18.76
CA LEU A 45 3.43 -19.85 18.42
C LEU A 45 4.05 -20.45 19.71
N ALA A 46 4.54 -21.67 19.62
CA ALA A 46 5.27 -22.30 20.73
C ALA A 46 6.54 -21.50 21.10
N GLU A 47 7.12 -20.84 20.12
CA GLU A 47 8.26 -19.95 20.28
C GLU A 47 8.01 -18.69 19.43
N GLU A 48 8.15 -17.50 20.04
CA GLU A 48 8.04 -16.23 19.36
C GLU A 48 9.01 -16.15 18.18
N LYS A 49 8.53 -15.71 17.01
CA LYS A 49 9.40 -15.39 15.86
C LYS A 49 9.72 -13.92 15.86
N VAL A 50 10.98 -13.61 15.56
CA VAL A 50 11.50 -12.24 15.62
C VAL A 50 12.21 -11.92 14.32
N PHE A 51 11.84 -10.80 13.70
CA PHE A 51 12.57 -10.24 12.56
C PHE A 51 13.41 -9.05 13.02
N LYS A 52 14.69 -9.06 12.68
CA LYS A 52 15.54 -7.89 12.92
C LYS A 52 15.20 -6.82 11.89
N ASP A 53 14.94 -5.60 12.35
CA ASP A 53 14.52 -4.49 11.52
C ASP A 53 15.31 -3.21 11.89
N PRO A 54 15.82 -2.45 10.91
CA PRO A 54 16.66 -1.28 11.18
C PRO A 54 15.88 -0.10 11.80
N VAL A 55 14.56 -0.03 11.59
CA VAL A 55 13.70 1.04 12.12
C VAL A 55 13.14 0.65 13.50
N HIS A 56 12.51 -0.51 13.58
CA HIS A 56 11.85 -1.00 14.81
C HIS A 56 12.76 -1.81 15.72
N ARG A 57 14.01 -2.06 15.33
CA ARG A 57 14.96 -2.99 15.96
C ARG A 57 14.50 -4.43 15.83
N TYR A 58 13.32 -4.77 16.31
CA TYR A 58 12.71 -6.10 16.22
C TYR A 58 11.21 -6.00 15.94
N VAL A 59 10.74 -6.86 15.04
CA VAL A 59 9.32 -7.11 14.79
C VAL A 59 8.98 -8.44 15.45
N HIS A 60 7.99 -8.45 16.34
CA HIS A 60 7.64 -9.58 17.19
C HIS A 60 6.39 -10.30 16.68
N VAL A 61 6.49 -11.57 16.30
CA VAL A 61 5.37 -12.39 15.84
C VAL A 61 5.09 -13.50 16.85
N ARG A 62 3.92 -13.43 17.49
CA ARG A 62 3.44 -14.38 18.52
C ARG A 62 2.24 -15.16 18.07
N ASP A 63 1.44 -14.63 17.16
CA ASP A 63 0.18 -15.20 16.70
C ASP A 63 0.43 -16.18 15.55
N GLN A 64 -0.15 -17.40 15.65
CA GLN A 64 -0.01 -18.41 14.59
C GLN A 64 -0.55 -17.92 13.25
N VAL A 65 -1.68 -17.21 13.26
CA VAL A 65 -2.31 -16.64 12.05
C VAL A 65 -1.35 -15.68 11.33
N ILE A 66 -0.74 -14.76 12.07
CA ILE A 66 0.21 -13.78 11.50
C ILE A 66 1.43 -14.49 10.89
N TRP A 67 1.95 -15.50 11.58
CA TRP A 67 3.07 -16.29 11.07
C TRP A 67 2.71 -17.05 9.79
N ASP A 68 1.51 -17.62 9.72
CA ASP A 68 1.05 -18.33 8.53
C ASP A 68 0.79 -17.38 7.36
N LEU A 69 0.26 -16.18 7.60
CA LEU A 69 0.11 -15.12 6.58
C LEU A 69 1.47 -14.67 6.02
N ILE A 70 2.47 -14.46 6.89
CA ILE A 70 3.82 -14.09 6.44
C ILE A 70 4.42 -15.14 5.50
N LYS A 71 4.10 -16.42 5.66
CA LYS A 71 4.62 -17.51 4.82
C LYS A 71 3.95 -17.65 3.46
N THR A 72 2.79 -17.03 3.25
CA THR A 72 2.05 -17.14 1.99
C THR A 72 2.86 -16.60 0.81
N ARG A 73 2.67 -17.18 -0.37
CA ARG A 73 3.37 -16.76 -1.59
C ARG A 73 3.07 -15.31 -1.95
N GLU A 74 1.85 -14.85 -1.73
CA GLU A 74 1.42 -13.47 -1.99
C GLU A 74 2.18 -12.48 -1.09
N PHE A 75 2.31 -12.78 0.19
CA PHE A 75 3.09 -11.94 1.11
C PHE A 75 4.60 -12.00 0.82
N GLN A 76 5.14 -13.17 0.50
CA GLN A 76 6.56 -13.31 0.13
C GLN A 76 6.91 -12.58 -1.18
N ARG A 77 5.92 -12.38 -2.10
CA ARG A 77 6.10 -11.58 -3.31
C ARG A 77 6.57 -10.15 -3.00
N LEU A 78 6.09 -9.56 -1.90
CA LEU A 78 6.43 -8.19 -1.49
C LEU A 78 7.95 -7.96 -1.29
N ARG A 79 8.76 -9.01 -1.11
CA ARG A 79 10.22 -8.92 -1.09
C ARG A 79 10.83 -8.45 -2.42
N ARG A 80 10.09 -8.60 -3.52
CA ARG A 80 10.51 -8.27 -4.88
C ARG A 80 9.81 -7.04 -5.44
N ILE A 81 9.13 -6.30 -4.56
CA ILE A 81 8.49 -5.01 -4.86
C ILE A 81 9.13 -3.96 -3.95
N ARG A 82 9.83 -3.00 -4.53
CA ARG A 82 10.44 -1.91 -3.76
C ARG A 82 9.38 -0.95 -3.23
N GLN A 83 9.63 -0.41 -2.04
CA GLN A 83 8.76 0.60 -1.43
C GLN A 83 8.73 1.89 -2.24
N LEU A 84 9.88 2.36 -2.66
CA LEU A 84 10.06 3.65 -3.33
C LEU A 84 10.28 3.55 -4.85
N GLY A 85 9.90 2.43 -5.47
CA GLY A 85 9.96 2.25 -6.93
C GLY A 85 11.31 2.61 -7.53
N THR A 86 11.37 3.70 -8.32
CA THR A 86 12.57 4.14 -9.05
C THR A 86 13.53 4.99 -8.21
N THR A 87 13.16 5.35 -6.99
CA THR A 87 13.92 6.31 -6.14
C THR A 87 15.34 5.85 -5.81
N TYR A 88 15.61 4.54 -5.84
CA TYR A 88 16.97 3.99 -5.67
C TYR A 88 17.97 4.51 -6.73
N LEU A 89 17.49 4.96 -7.88
CA LEU A 89 18.35 5.59 -8.91
C LEU A 89 18.90 6.95 -8.48
N VAL A 90 18.34 7.54 -7.42
CA VAL A 90 18.76 8.83 -6.85
C VAL A 90 19.35 8.61 -5.45
N PHE A 91 18.60 7.97 -4.59
CA PHE A 91 19.01 7.62 -3.23
C PHE A 91 19.37 6.13 -3.23
N HIS A 92 20.60 5.81 -3.53
CA HIS A 92 21.08 4.45 -3.81
C HIS A 92 20.91 3.45 -2.65
N GLY A 93 20.65 3.92 -1.43
CA GLY A 93 20.27 3.07 -0.29
C GLY A 93 18.78 2.69 -0.26
N ALA A 94 17.92 3.32 -1.09
CA ALA A 94 16.47 3.13 -1.11
C ALA A 94 16.03 1.83 -1.81
N GLU A 95 16.61 0.69 -1.39
CA GLU A 95 16.37 -0.65 -1.95
C GLU A 95 15.44 -1.51 -1.09
N HIS A 96 14.86 -0.95 -0.03
CA HIS A 96 13.94 -1.67 0.85
C HIS A 96 12.62 -2.00 0.15
N SER A 97 12.07 -3.14 0.56
CA SER A 97 10.89 -3.72 -0.06
C SER A 97 9.61 -3.44 0.75
N ARG A 98 8.45 -3.58 0.09
CA ARG A 98 7.14 -3.54 0.75
C ARG A 98 6.98 -4.62 1.81
N PHE A 99 7.70 -5.74 1.71
CA PHE A 99 7.76 -6.74 2.77
C PHE A 99 8.27 -6.16 4.11
N ASN A 100 9.33 -5.35 4.07
CA ASN A 100 9.87 -4.70 5.27
C ASN A 100 8.86 -3.71 5.86
N HIS A 101 8.24 -2.91 5.00
CA HIS A 101 7.22 -1.95 5.38
C HIS A 101 6.00 -2.61 6.02
N SER A 102 5.41 -3.61 5.38
CA SER A 102 4.24 -4.33 5.92
C SER A 102 4.51 -4.96 7.29
N LEU A 103 5.73 -5.48 7.53
CA LEU A 103 6.13 -5.95 8.85
C LEU A 103 6.25 -4.81 9.86
N GLY A 104 6.72 -3.64 9.44
CA GLY A 104 6.82 -2.45 10.31
C GLY A 104 5.46 -1.91 10.70
N VAL A 105 4.54 -1.80 9.75
CA VAL A 105 3.14 -1.39 10.00
C VAL A 105 2.47 -2.34 10.99
N TYR A 106 2.62 -3.65 10.78
CA TYR A 106 2.16 -4.67 11.73
C TYR A 106 2.74 -4.44 13.14
N GLU A 107 4.04 -4.20 13.27
CA GLU A 107 4.70 -4.00 14.58
C GLU A 107 4.20 -2.74 15.28
N ILE A 108 3.98 -1.64 14.55
CA ILE A 108 3.41 -0.41 15.13
C ILE A 108 2.01 -0.68 15.66
N VAL A 109 1.12 -1.33 14.88
CA VAL A 109 -0.24 -1.65 15.31
C VAL A 109 -0.22 -2.61 16.51
N ARG A 110 0.67 -3.63 16.49
CA ARG A 110 0.86 -4.53 17.62
C ARG A 110 1.22 -3.76 18.91
N ARG A 111 2.17 -2.84 18.81
CA ARG A 111 2.60 -2.01 19.95
C ARG A 111 1.48 -1.09 20.46
N ILE A 112 0.73 -0.49 19.55
CA ILE A 112 -0.41 0.35 19.95
C ILE A 112 -1.44 -0.49 20.72
N ILE A 113 -1.80 -1.66 20.22
CA ILE A 113 -2.85 -2.49 20.81
C ILE A 113 -2.35 -3.16 22.09
N ASP A 114 -1.22 -3.86 22.05
CA ASP A 114 -0.74 -4.70 23.13
C ASP A 114 -0.11 -3.90 24.27
N ASP A 115 0.59 -2.79 23.94
CA ASP A 115 1.37 -2.03 24.93
C ASP A 115 0.65 -0.73 25.38
N VAL A 116 -0.17 -0.10 24.50
CA VAL A 116 -0.80 1.20 24.80
C VAL A 116 -2.30 1.07 25.07
N PHE A 117 -3.04 0.28 24.31
CA PHE A 117 -4.50 0.12 24.46
C PHE A 117 -4.88 -1.02 25.43
N SER A 118 -3.95 -1.90 25.75
CA SER A 118 -4.18 -3.02 26.66
C SER A 118 -4.75 -2.55 28.00
N GLY A 119 -5.85 -3.20 28.43
CA GLY A 119 -6.55 -2.88 29.69
C GLY A 119 -7.38 -1.59 29.65
N ARG A 120 -7.51 -0.90 28.54
CA ARG A 120 -8.39 0.27 28.39
C ARG A 120 -9.81 -0.17 28.05
N PRO A 121 -10.82 0.29 28.79
CA PRO A 121 -12.21 -0.13 28.59
C PRO A 121 -12.80 0.34 27.24
N GLU A 122 -12.21 1.38 26.63
CA GLU A 122 -12.66 1.92 25.35
C GLU A 122 -12.14 1.12 24.13
N TRP A 123 -11.20 0.18 24.33
CA TRP A 123 -10.69 -0.70 23.30
C TRP A 123 -11.31 -2.10 23.40
N ASP A 124 -11.91 -2.57 22.29
CA ASP A 124 -12.40 -3.94 22.21
C ASP A 124 -11.27 -4.89 21.76
N ASN A 125 -10.77 -5.68 22.71
CA ASN A 125 -9.66 -6.60 22.43
C ASN A 125 -10.04 -7.76 21.47
N SER A 126 -11.33 -8.00 21.20
CA SER A 126 -11.76 -8.96 20.18
C SER A 126 -11.38 -8.52 18.76
N GLU A 127 -11.15 -7.24 18.53
CA GLU A 127 -10.71 -6.66 17.26
C GLU A 127 -9.18 -6.74 17.03
N ARG A 128 -8.42 -7.18 18.04
CA ARG A 128 -6.95 -7.21 17.99
C ARG A 128 -6.42 -7.97 16.77
N LEU A 129 -6.86 -9.22 16.56
CA LEU A 129 -6.36 -10.04 15.46
C LEU A 129 -6.73 -9.45 14.11
N LEU A 130 -7.94 -8.90 13.97
CA LEU A 130 -8.40 -8.22 12.76
C LEU A 130 -7.50 -7.03 12.40
N ALA A 131 -7.21 -6.17 13.38
CA ALA A 131 -6.33 -5.02 13.17
C ALA A 131 -4.91 -5.44 12.78
N LEU A 132 -4.36 -6.47 13.41
CA LEU A 132 -3.03 -7.01 13.07
C LEU A 132 -2.98 -7.60 11.66
N CYS A 133 -4.01 -8.36 11.25
CA CYS A 133 -4.08 -8.90 9.89
C CYS A 133 -4.21 -7.78 8.85
N ALA A 134 -5.08 -6.79 9.09
CA ALA A 134 -5.25 -5.67 8.17
C ALA A 134 -3.95 -4.84 8.05
N ALA A 135 -3.25 -4.58 9.17
CA ALA A 135 -1.96 -3.90 9.17
C ALA A 135 -0.89 -4.65 8.37
N LEU A 136 -0.83 -5.98 8.50
CA LEU A 136 0.13 -6.80 7.76
C LEU A 136 -0.15 -6.84 6.26
N LEU A 137 -1.45 -6.82 5.87
CA LEU A 137 -1.88 -7.13 4.51
C LEU A 137 -2.31 -5.91 3.68
N HIS A 138 -2.26 -4.68 4.23
CA HIS A 138 -2.82 -3.48 3.59
C HIS A 138 -2.23 -3.20 2.20
N ASP A 139 -0.94 -3.46 1.98
CA ASP A 139 -0.17 -3.18 0.78
C ASP A 139 0.01 -4.40 -0.15
N LEU A 140 -0.73 -5.49 0.09
CA LEU A 140 -0.49 -6.78 -0.56
C LEU A 140 -0.67 -6.74 -2.08
N GLY A 141 -1.54 -5.86 -2.57
CA GLY A 141 -1.88 -5.70 -3.98
C GLY A 141 -0.92 -4.84 -4.80
N HIS A 142 0.07 -4.20 -4.20
CA HIS A 142 0.99 -3.37 -4.97
C HIS A 142 1.74 -4.14 -6.05
N GLY A 143 1.81 -3.53 -7.25
CA GLY A 143 2.57 -4.00 -8.40
C GLY A 143 4.02 -3.49 -8.43
N PRO A 144 4.83 -3.97 -9.38
CA PRO A 144 6.18 -3.49 -9.55
C PRO A 144 6.19 -2.00 -9.94
N PHE A 145 7.11 -1.22 -9.35
CA PHE A 145 7.18 0.22 -9.51
C PHE A 145 5.88 0.98 -9.20
N SER A 146 4.96 0.32 -8.51
CA SER A 146 3.71 0.88 -7.93
C SER A 146 2.95 1.83 -8.88
N HIS A 147 2.82 3.11 -8.52
CA HIS A 147 2.00 4.08 -9.26
C HIS A 147 2.44 4.33 -10.71
N ALA A 148 3.72 4.17 -11.05
CA ALA A 148 4.17 4.30 -12.43
C ALA A 148 3.59 3.20 -13.32
N PHE A 149 3.48 1.97 -12.80
CA PHE A 149 2.86 0.84 -13.48
C PHE A 149 1.34 1.03 -13.59
N GLU A 150 0.69 1.42 -12.51
CA GLU A 150 -0.76 1.67 -12.44
C GLU A 150 -1.20 2.73 -13.47
N ALA A 151 -0.44 3.80 -13.60
CA ALA A 151 -0.74 4.89 -14.54
C ALA A 151 -0.75 4.43 -16.02
N VAL A 152 0.00 3.39 -16.38
CA VAL A 152 0.07 2.89 -17.77
C VAL A 152 -0.96 1.80 -18.05
N PHE A 153 -1.20 0.91 -17.07
CA PHE A 153 -2.04 -0.27 -17.25
C PHE A 153 -3.43 -0.13 -16.62
N ALA A 154 -3.74 1.03 -16.02
CA ALA A 154 -5.00 1.29 -15.33
C ALA A 154 -5.33 0.20 -14.29
N THR A 155 -4.32 -0.27 -13.58
CA THR A 155 -4.47 -1.19 -12.45
C THR A 155 -4.59 -0.39 -11.15
N ASP A 156 -5.23 -0.97 -10.14
CA ASP A 156 -5.42 -0.37 -8.82
C ASP A 156 -4.98 -1.37 -7.75
N HIS A 157 -3.98 -1.01 -6.95
CA HIS A 157 -3.45 -1.89 -5.90
C HIS A 157 -4.47 -2.19 -4.80
N GLU A 158 -5.43 -1.29 -4.53
CA GLU A 158 -6.50 -1.54 -3.56
C GLU A 158 -7.43 -2.65 -4.07
N GLU A 159 -7.80 -2.61 -5.37
CA GLU A 159 -8.59 -3.67 -6.01
C GLU A 159 -7.85 -5.02 -6.00
N TYR A 160 -6.54 -5.03 -6.29
CA TYR A 160 -5.74 -6.26 -6.22
C TYR A 160 -5.54 -6.75 -4.79
N THR A 161 -5.37 -5.87 -3.81
CA THR A 161 -5.37 -6.26 -2.38
C THR A 161 -6.67 -6.98 -2.04
N ARG A 162 -7.81 -6.41 -2.42
CA ARG A 162 -9.12 -7.01 -2.21
C ARG A 162 -9.27 -8.36 -2.95
N ALA A 163 -8.82 -8.44 -4.19
CA ALA A 163 -8.84 -9.69 -4.97
C ALA A 163 -7.99 -10.79 -4.31
N ILE A 164 -6.84 -10.47 -3.74
CA ILE A 164 -6.01 -11.42 -3.01
C ILE A 164 -6.70 -11.86 -1.71
N LEU A 165 -7.29 -10.95 -0.96
CA LEU A 165 -7.97 -11.26 0.30
C LEU A 165 -9.20 -12.15 0.12
N LEU A 166 -9.96 -11.96 -0.99
CA LEU A 166 -11.26 -12.61 -1.20
C LEU A 166 -11.22 -13.75 -2.22
N GLY A 167 -10.18 -13.83 -3.05
CA GLY A 167 -10.00 -14.82 -4.11
C GLY A 167 -9.48 -16.17 -3.64
N ASP A 168 -9.16 -17.04 -4.59
CA ASP A 168 -8.54 -18.35 -4.35
C ASP A 168 -7.02 -18.19 -4.17
N THR A 169 -6.60 -17.81 -2.96
CA THR A 169 -5.21 -17.50 -2.58
C THR A 169 -4.81 -18.18 -1.28
N GLU A 170 -3.50 -18.28 -1.04
CA GLU A 170 -3.01 -18.80 0.25
C GLU A 170 -3.40 -17.88 1.41
N VAL A 171 -3.41 -16.56 1.19
CA VAL A 171 -3.86 -15.57 2.18
C VAL A 171 -5.32 -15.81 2.56
N ASN A 172 -6.22 -15.92 1.57
CA ASN A 172 -7.63 -16.23 1.84
C ASN A 172 -7.79 -17.53 2.61
N ALA A 173 -7.06 -18.58 2.20
CA ALA A 173 -7.12 -19.88 2.86
C ALA A 173 -6.70 -19.81 4.34
N VAL A 174 -5.71 -18.99 4.69
CA VAL A 174 -5.30 -18.75 6.09
C VAL A 174 -6.38 -17.97 6.84
N LEU A 175 -6.89 -16.87 6.27
CA LEU A 175 -7.93 -16.05 6.91
C LEU A 175 -9.24 -16.81 7.14
N ARG A 176 -9.65 -17.67 6.20
CA ARG A 176 -10.84 -18.54 6.35
C ARG A 176 -10.75 -19.54 7.51
N LYS A 177 -9.55 -19.90 7.95
CA LYS A 177 -9.38 -20.74 9.16
C LYS A 177 -9.77 -20.00 10.43
N VAL A 178 -9.67 -18.68 10.48
CA VAL A 178 -10.10 -17.84 11.61
C VAL A 178 -11.62 -17.75 11.65
N GLY A 179 -12.26 -17.48 10.51
CA GLY A 179 -13.70 -17.37 10.38
C GLY A 179 -14.14 -17.27 8.93
N LYS A 180 -15.38 -17.70 8.65
CA LYS A 180 -15.90 -17.70 7.29
C LYS A 180 -15.97 -16.27 6.68
N ASP A 181 -16.25 -15.28 7.49
CA ASP A 181 -16.39 -13.85 7.12
C ASP A 181 -15.14 -13.02 7.44
N PHE A 182 -14.09 -13.66 7.97
CA PHE A 182 -12.91 -12.95 8.41
C PHE A 182 -12.12 -12.27 7.28
N PRO A 183 -11.95 -12.87 6.06
CA PRO A 183 -11.34 -12.17 4.92
C PRO A 183 -12.09 -10.91 4.53
N GLU A 184 -13.44 -10.97 4.52
CA GLU A 184 -14.31 -9.84 4.21
C GLU A 184 -14.17 -8.71 5.23
N ARG A 185 -14.04 -9.06 6.52
CA ARG A 185 -13.79 -8.08 7.58
C ARG A 185 -12.42 -7.41 7.43
N VAL A 186 -11.38 -8.18 7.11
CA VAL A 186 -10.03 -7.62 6.83
C VAL A 186 -10.09 -6.67 5.64
N ALA A 187 -10.74 -7.05 4.54
CA ALA A 187 -10.94 -6.19 3.38
C ALA A 187 -11.68 -4.90 3.74
N GLN A 188 -12.77 -4.97 4.52
CA GLN A 188 -13.52 -3.80 4.97
C GLN A 188 -12.67 -2.81 5.79
N VAL A 189 -11.74 -3.31 6.61
CA VAL A 189 -10.82 -2.44 7.35
C VAL A 189 -9.89 -1.69 6.40
N ILE A 190 -9.31 -2.39 5.43
CA ILE A 190 -8.38 -1.80 4.45
C ILE A 190 -9.12 -0.81 3.53
N ASP A 191 -10.34 -1.16 3.08
CA ASP A 191 -11.21 -0.30 2.26
C ASP A 191 -11.84 0.88 3.05
N ASN A 192 -11.48 1.08 4.32
CA ASN A 192 -12.06 2.12 5.21
C ASN A 192 -13.57 2.01 5.46
N ASN A 193 -14.17 0.84 5.23
CA ASN A 193 -15.60 0.57 5.34
C ASN A 193 -16.00 -0.23 6.59
N TYR A 194 -15.04 -0.54 7.47
CA TYR A 194 -15.31 -1.30 8.69
C TYR A 194 -16.02 -0.45 9.75
N THR A 195 -16.95 -1.06 10.48
CA THR A 195 -17.79 -0.36 11.47
C THR A 195 -17.00 0.19 12.66
N ASN A 196 -15.98 -0.56 13.13
CA ASN A 196 -15.13 -0.09 14.22
C ASN A 196 -14.05 0.88 13.69
N GLN A 197 -14.31 2.16 13.83
CA GLN A 197 -13.46 3.22 13.31
C GLN A 197 -12.15 3.39 14.08
N GLN A 198 -12.01 2.82 15.27
CA GLN A 198 -10.71 2.75 15.95
C GLN A 198 -9.75 1.85 15.16
N VAL A 199 -10.21 0.68 14.72
CA VAL A 199 -9.42 -0.26 13.91
C VAL A 199 -9.00 0.38 12.59
N VAL A 200 -9.94 1.01 11.87
CA VAL A 200 -9.65 1.73 10.61
C VAL A 200 -8.60 2.81 10.83
N SER A 201 -8.73 3.60 11.91
CA SER A 201 -7.81 4.71 12.21
C SER A 201 -6.37 4.27 12.48
N LEU A 202 -6.14 3.03 12.92
CA LEU A 202 -4.78 2.50 13.13
C LEU A 202 -4.03 2.29 11.81
N ILE A 203 -4.76 2.07 10.70
CA ILE A 203 -4.20 1.68 9.40
C ILE A 203 -4.38 2.78 8.35
N SER A 204 -5.48 3.52 8.40
CA SER A 204 -5.79 4.59 7.46
C SER A 204 -6.36 5.82 8.16
N SER A 205 -5.49 6.74 8.52
CA SER A 205 -5.83 8.06 9.08
C SER A 205 -4.73 9.06 8.72
N GLN A 206 -4.70 10.24 9.35
CA GLN A 206 -3.61 11.19 9.14
C GLN A 206 -2.40 10.91 10.05
N ILE A 207 -2.57 10.06 11.06
CA ILE A 207 -1.53 9.59 11.96
C ILE A 207 -1.72 8.09 12.22
N ASP A 208 -1.51 7.31 11.19
CA ASP A 208 -1.65 5.86 11.16
C ASP A 208 -0.30 5.14 11.18
N ALA A 209 -0.36 3.82 11.34
CA ALA A 209 0.82 2.98 11.39
C ALA A 209 1.55 2.92 10.03
N ASP A 210 0.81 2.98 8.92
CA ASP A 210 1.34 3.02 7.57
C ASP A 210 2.28 4.22 7.40
N ARG A 211 1.79 5.44 7.64
CA ARG A 211 2.59 6.66 7.54
C ARG A 211 3.75 6.70 8.53
N MET A 212 3.51 6.27 9.76
CA MET A 212 4.57 6.25 10.78
C MET A 212 5.72 5.31 10.41
N ASP A 213 5.44 4.18 9.77
CA ASP A 213 6.48 3.28 9.31
C ASP A 213 7.22 3.84 8.10
N TYR A 214 6.47 4.16 6.99
CA TYR A 214 7.17 4.52 5.77
C TYR A 214 7.99 5.80 5.91
N LEU A 215 7.54 6.81 6.65
CA LEU A 215 8.31 8.05 6.84
C LEU A 215 9.68 7.77 7.50
N GLN A 216 9.71 6.97 8.56
CA GLN A 216 10.97 6.65 9.23
C GLN A 216 11.81 5.65 8.42
N ARG A 217 11.18 4.69 7.79
CA ARG A 217 11.85 3.67 6.97
C ARG A 217 12.48 4.30 5.72
N ASP A 218 11.74 5.11 5.01
CA ASP A 218 12.22 5.80 3.83
C ASP A 218 13.35 6.77 4.18
N ALA A 219 13.23 7.54 5.29
CA ALA A 219 14.30 8.39 5.79
C ALA A 219 15.57 7.59 6.09
N TYR A 220 15.43 6.44 6.76
CA TYR A 220 16.55 5.56 7.08
C TYR A 220 17.26 5.08 5.82
N TYR A 221 16.53 4.54 4.85
CA TYR A 221 17.10 3.92 3.65
C TYR A 221 17.57 4.95 2.61
N THR A 222 16.96 6.12 2.55
CA THR A 222 17.47 7.23 1.71
C THR A 222 18.66 7.95 2.34
N GLY A 223 18.91 7.76 3.64
CA GLY A 223 20.01 8.37 4.38
C GLY A 223 19.76 9.82 4.77
N VAL A 224 18.50 10.29 4.75
CA VAL A 224 18.14 11.66 5.11
C VAL A 224 17.74 11.79 6.59
N SER A 225 17.85 12.99 7.14
CA SER A 225 17.58 13.24 8.56
C SER A 225 16.22 13.89 8.83
N TYR A 226 15.55 14.44 7.84
CA TYR A 226 14.31 15.21 8.04
C TYR A 226 13.03 14.37 8.10
N GLY A 227 13.08 13.06 7.87
CA GLY A 227 11.95 12.14 8.06
C GLY A 227 11.84 11.56 9.48
N HIS A 228 12.69 12.00 10.42
CA HIS A 228 12.69 11.50 11.79
C HIS A 228 11.74 12.32 12.69
N PHE A 229 10.97 11.60 13.51
CA PHE A 229 10.10 12.15 14.57
C PHE A 229 10.07 11.18 15.76
N ASP A 230 9.63 11.66 16.92
CA ASP A 230 9.54 10.84 18.14
C ASP A 230 8.30 9.92 18.11
N MET A 231 8.39 8.80 17.36
CA MET A 231 7.33 7.80 17.28
C MET A 231 6.99 7.22 18.67
N GLU A 232 7.98 7.01 19.55
CA GLU A 232 7.75 6.48 20.90
C GLU A 232 6.83 7.40 21.71
N ARG A 233 7.04 8.70 21.58
CA ARG A 233 6.19 9.70 22.21
C ARG A 233 4.79 9.70 21.63
N ILE A 234 4.66 9.61 20.32
CA ILE A 234 3.37 9.55 19.64
C ILE A 234 2.56 8.35 20.13
N LEU A 235 3.14 7.14 20.10
CA LEU A 235 2.46 5.93 20.55
C LEU A 235 1.98 6.07 21.99
N ARG A 236 2.83 6.56 22.91
CA ARG A 236 2.49 6.73 24.33
C ARG A 236 1.33 7.68 24.59
N VAL A 237 1.08 8.64 23.71
CA VAL A 237 0.00 9.63 23.87
C VAL A 237 -1.26 9.28 23.12
N MET A 238 -1.28 8.23 22.28
CA MET A 238 -2.48 7.73 21.61
C MET A 238 -3.48 7.17 22.63
N ARG A 239 -4.77 7.41 22.42
CA ARG A 239 -5.85 6.92 23.28
C ARG A 239 -7.04 6.47 22.44
N PRO A 240 -7.58 5.27 22.69
CA PRO A 240 -8.87 4.88 22.12
C PRO A 240 -9.98 5.70 22.80
N ARG A 241 -10.94 6.17 22.01
CA ARG A 241 -12.17 6.80 22.45
C ARG A 241 -13.30 6.21 21.61
N LYS A 242 -14.52 6.33 22.03
CA LYS A 242 -15.70 5.62 21.51
C LYS A 242 -15.61 5.22 20.02
N ASP A 243 -15.39 6.15 19.11
CA ASP A 243 -15.41 5.92 17.66
C ASP A 243 -14.13 6.45 16.97
N MET A 244 -13.06 6.70 17.70
CA MET A 244 -11.83 7.30 17.18
C MET A 244 -10.61 6.98 18.03
N VAL A 245 -9.43 7.26 17.48
CA VAL A 245 -8.17 7.35 18.20
C VAL A 245 -7.83 8.83 18.35
N VAL A 246 -7.52 9.27 19.55
CA VAL A 246 -7.13 10.65 19.85
C VAL A 246 -5.72 10.72 20.43
N ILE A 247 -5.13 11.89 20.38
CA ILE A 247 -3.81 12.18 20.98
C ILE A 247 -4.00 13.03 22.24
N LYS A 248 -3.35 12.68 23.34
CA LYS A 248 -3.32 13.60 24.50
C LYS A 248 -2.68 14.93 24.11
N ALA A 249 -3.25 16.06 24.56
CA ALA A 249 -2.71 17.40 24.29
C ALA A 249 -1.23 17.56 24.66
N SER A 250 -0.75 16.81 25.66
CA SER A 250 0.69 16.79 26.03
C SER A 250 1.60 16.20 24.96
N GLY A 251 1.05 15.59 23.88
CA GLY A 251 1.77 15.06 22.74
C GLY A 251 1.77 15.98 21.53
N MET A 252 1.12 17.14 21.57
CA MET A 252 0.91 18.03 20.43
C MET A 252 2.21 18.33 19.67
N HIS A 253 3.30 18.66 20.35
CA HIS A 253 4.58 18.98 19.69
C HIS A 253 5.20 17.78 18.97
N ALA A 254 5.00 16.54 19.45
CA ALA A 254 5.46 15.35 18.72
C ALA A 254 4.65 15.14 17.43
N ILE A 255 3.39 15.57 17.40
CA ILE A 255 2.56 15.53 16.20
C ILE A 255 2.94 16.65 15.21
N GLU A 256 3.29 17.83 15.70
CA GLU A 256 3.84 18.92 14.89
C GLU A 256 5.12 18.47 14.16
N ASP A 257 6.03 17.83 14.87
CA ASP A 257 7.25 17.23 14.34
C ASP A 257 6.96 16.17 13.27
N TYR A 258 6.00 15.28 13.53
CA TYR A 258 5.56 14.26 12.57
C TYR A 258 5.00 14.90 11.28
N ILE A 259 4.15 15.92 11.37
CA ILE A 259 3.59 16.61 10.20
C ILE A 259 4.70 17.33 9.43
N MET A 260 5.64 17.96 10.12
CA MET A 260 6.79 18.62 9.51
C MET A 260 7.70 17.61 8.80
N SER A 261 8.00 16.48 9.45
CA SER A 261 8.78 15.38 8.85
C SER A 261 8.11 14.86 7.58
N ARG A 262 6.81 14.65 7.61
CA ARG A 262 6.02 14.26 6.44
C ARG A 262 6.16 15.28 5.31
N TYR A 263 5.95 16.56 5.59
CA TYR A 263 6.09 17.63 4.61
C TYR A 263 7.49 17.65 3.95
N GLN A 264 8.54 17.53 4.76
CA GLN A 264 9.92 17.50 4.27
C GLN A 264 10.19 16.26 3.38
N MET A 265 9.70 15.09 3.78
CA MET A 265 9.85 13.86 2.99
C MET A 265 9.17 13.98 1.63
N TYR A 266 7.97 14.58 1.57
CA TYR A 266 7.28 14.82 0.29
C TYR A 266 8.10 15.71 -0.63
N LEU A 267 8.57 16.86 -0.15
CA LEU A 267 9.34 17.80 -0.96
C LEU A 267 10.69 17.24 -1.40
N GLN A 268 11.40 16.53 -0.52
CA GLN A 268 12.80 16.17 -0.75
C GLN A 268 13.00 14.78 -1.35
N ILE A 269 12.05 13.84 -1.11
CA ILE A 269 12.18 12.44 -1.56
C ILE A 269 11.14 12.11 -2.61
N TYR A 270 9.83 12.22 -2.27
CA TYR A 270 8.77 11.71 -3.15
C TYR A 270 8.57 12.59 -4.39
N PHE A 271 8.79 13.90 -4.27
CA PHE A 271 8.75 14.86 -5.39
C PHE A 271 10.13 15.24 -5.92
N HIS A 272 11.18 14.49 -5.53
CA HIS A 272 12.52 14.79 -6.02
C HIS A 272 12.55 14.72 -7.56
N PRO A 273 12.99 15.81 -8.26
CA PRO A 273 12.82 15.89 -9.72
C PRO A 273 13.50 14.73 -10.47
N VAL A 274 14.67 14.28 -10.02
CA VAL A 274 15.37 13.18 -10.69
C VAL A 274 14.67 11.83 -10.45
N SER A 275 14.01 11.62 -9.31
CA SER A 275 13.17 10.43 -9.09
C SER A 275 11.97 10.44 -10.04
N ARG A 276 11.32 11.59 -10.20
CA ARG A 276 10.22 11.80 -11.14
C ARG A 276 10.66 11.65 -12.60
N SER A 277 11.90 12.08 -12.93
CA SER A 277 12.52 11.82 -14.24
C SER A 277 12.65 10.33 -14.54
N ALA A 278 13.10 9.54 -13.56
CA ALA A 278 13.19 8.09 -13.72
C ALA A 278 11.81 7.43 -13.93
N GLU A 279 10.79 7.90 -13.21
CA GLU A 279 9.40 7.48 -13.43
C GLU A 279 8.89 7.88 -14.83
N ALA A 280 9.25 9.05 -15.33
CA ALA A 280 8.91 9.50 -16.68
C ALA A 280 9.46 8.54 -17.74
N VAL A 281 10.76 8.20 -17.65
CA VAL A 281 11.39 7.24 -18.57
C VAL A 281 10.71 5.87 -18.47
N LEU A 282 10.46 5.36 -17.26
CA LEU A 282 9.75 4.11 -17.03
C LEU A 282 8.36 4.10 -17.67
N ASN A 283 7.58 5.15 -17.46
CA ASN A 283 6.25 5.30 -18.07
C ASN A 283 6.31 5.23 -19.60
N HIS A 284 7.31 5.89 -20.21
CA HIS A 284 7.47 5.89 -21.66
C HIS A 284 7.92 4.52 -22.21
N ILE A 285 8.77 3.77 -21.48
CA ILE A 285 9.10 2.38 -21.81
C ILE A 285 7.82 1.54 -21.88
N LEU A 286 7.01 1.57 -20.82
CA LEU A 286 5.80 0.75 -20.74
C LEU A 286 4.76 1.15 -21.80
N LYS A 287 4.58 2.46 -22.03
CA LYS A 287 3.69 2.97 -23.09
C LYS A 287 4.15 2.51 -24.48
N ARG A 288 5.47 2.61 -24.77
CA ARG A 288 5.99 2.19 -26.05
C ARG A 288 5.85 0.70 -26.28
N ALA A 289 6.18 -0.13 -25.29
CA ALA A 289 6.03 -1.56 -25.35
C ALA A 289 4.56 -1.98 -25.57
N LYS A 290 3.62 -1.33 -24.87
CA LYS A 290 2.18 -1.54 -25.06
C LYS A 290 1.75 -1.21 -26.50
N LYS A 291 2.10 -0.04 -27.00
CA LYS A 291 1.77 0.41 -28.36
C LYS A 291 2.34 -0.53 -29.42
N LEU A 292 3.58 -0.97 -29.27
CA LEU A 292 4.19 -1.94 -30.17
C LEU A 292 3.43 -3.27 -30.18
N SER A 293 3.01 -3.77 -29.03
CA SER A 293 2.19 -4.98 -28.94
C SER A 293 0.84 -4.81 -29.63
N GLU A 294 0.16 -3.67 -29.44
CA GLU A 294 -1.11 -3.34 -30.10
C GLU A 294 -0.97 -3.22 -31.62
N GLU A 295 0.19 -2.78 -32.12
CA GLU A 295 0.53 -2.69 -33.55
C GLU A 295 1.00 -4.03 -34.14
N GLY A 296 1.09 -5.10 -33.34
CA GLY A 296 1.51 -6.44 -33.79
C GLY A 296 3.02 -6.56 -34.02
N TYR A 297 3.83 -5.72 -33.37
CA TYR A 297 5.28 -5.79 -33.42
C TYR A 297 5.80 -7.13 -32.90
N GLN A 298 6.75 -7.72 -33.64
CA GLN A 298 7.37 -8.98 -33.26
C GLN A 298 8.61 -8.72 -32.41
N PHE A 299 8.45 -8.83 -31.09
CA PHE A 299 9.57 -8.69 -30.17
C PHE A 299 10.59 -9.83 -30.40
N LYS A 300 11.88 -9.50 -30.30
CA LYS A 300 12.94 -10.53 -30.31
C LYS A 300 12.83 -11.44 -29.09
N PHE A 301 12.40 -10.88 -27.99
CA PHE A 301 12.11 -11.60 -26.76
C PHE A 301 10.66 -11.34 -26.34
N GLU A 302 9.80 -12.34 -26.55
CA GLU A 302 8.37 -12.23 -26.35
C GLU A 302 8.02 -11.85 -24.90
N PRO A 303 7.31 -10.74 -24.65
CA PRO A 303 7.01 -10.27 -23.31
C PRO A 303 5.81 -10.98 -22.68
N VAL A 304 5.88 -12.31 -22.51
CA VAL A 304 4.77 -13.15 -22.07
C VAL A 304 4.12 -12.72 -20.76
N HIS A 305 4.89 -12.13 -19.84
CA HIS A 305 4.36 -11.62 -18.58
C HIS A 305 3.61 -10.28 -18.72
N PHE A 306 3.90 -9.51 -19.79
CA PHE A 306 3.22 -8.25 -20.07
C PHE A 306 2.01 -8.40 -20.98
N THR A 307 1.94 -9.49 -21.76
CA THR A 307 0.85 -9.72 -22.71
C THR A 307 -0.55 -9.55 -22.12
N PRO A 308 -0.87 -10.05 -20.90
CA PRO A 308 -2.17 -9.81 -20.27
C PRO A 308 -2.44 -8.31 -19.99
N PHE A 309 -1.42 -7.56 -19.62
CA PHE A 309 -1.54 -6.13 -19.33
C PHE A 309 -1.70 -5.30 -20.61
N PHE A 310 -1.10 -5.73 -21.71
CA PHE A 310 -1.27 -5.10 -23.03
C PHE A 310 -2.68 -5.30 -23.55
N SER A 311 -3.27 -6.49 -23.36
CA SER A 311 -4.64 -6.78 -23.76
C SER A 311 -5.71 -6.18 -22.85
N GLY A 312 -5.35 -5.80 -21.62
CA GLY A 312 -6.27 -5.27 -20.61
C GLY A 312 -7.09 -6.34 -19.88
N GLU A 313 -6.84 -7.62 -20.11
CA GLU A 313 -7.49 -8.75 -19.42
C GLU A 313 -6.49 -9.47 -18.54
N VAL A 314 -6.38 -9.05 -17.27
CA VAL A 314 -5.38 -9.55 -16.33
C VAL A 314 -6.02 -10.41 -15.24
N LEU A 315 -5.72 -11.70 -15.23
CA LEU A 315 -6.09 -12.60 -14.13
C LEU A 315 -5.20 -12.34 -12.91
N LEU A 316 -5.74 -12.60 -11.71
CA LEU A 316 -5.01 -12.39 -10.46
C LEU A 316 -3.65 -13.12 -10.44
N GLU A 317 -3.59 -14.37 -10.91
CA GLU A 317 -2.32 -15.12 -10.98
C GLU A 317 -1.30 -14.47 -11.91
N GLN A 318 -1.73 -13.92 -13.05
CA GLN A 318 -0.87 -13.20 -13.98
C GLN A 318 -0.33 -11.90 -13.37
N TYR A 319 -1.18 -11.17 -12.63
CA TYR A 319 -0.75 -10.01 -11.87
C TYR A 319 0.31 -10.37 -10.82
N LEU A 320 0.05 -11.41 -10.04
CA LEU A 320 0.96 -11.87 -8.98
C LEU A 320 2.28 -12.45 -9.53
N ALA A 321 2.29 -12.94 -10.77
CA ALA A 321 3.50 -13.44 -11.42
C ALA A 321 4.48 -12.32 -11.81
N LEU A 322 4.01 -11.06 -11.93
CA LEU A 322 4.86 -9.94 -12.30
C LEU A 322 5.46 -9.27 -11.07
N ASP A 323 6.78 -9.06 -11.10
CA ASP A 323 7.55 -8.31 -10.11
C ASP A 323 8.65 -7.47 -10.78
N GLU A 324 9.37 -6.67 -10.00
CA GLU A 324 10.41 -5.78 -10.54
C GLU A 324 11.57 -6.53 -11.19
N ASN A 325 11.93 -7.72 -10.70
CA ASN A 325 13.02 -8.50 -11.29
C ASN A 325 12.67 -8.94 -12.71
N ILE A 326 11.41 -9.36 -12.92
CA ILE A 326 10.91 -9.72 -14.23
C ILE A 326 10.91 -8.48 -15.15
N MET A 327 10.40 -7.35 -14.68
CA MET A 327 10.39 -6.10 -15.46
C MET A 327 11.79 -5.67 -15.86
N MET A 328 12.73 -5.64 -14.91
CA MET A 328 14.13 -5.29 -15.19
C MET A 328 14.79 -6.23 -16.19
N THR A 329 14.42 -7.53 -16.17
CA THR A 329 14.90 -8.50 -17.14
C THR A 329 14.42 -8.16 -18.55
N TYR A 330 13.14 -7.82 -18.72
CA TYR A 330 12.62 -7.37 -20.00
C TYR A 330 13.28 -6.05 -20.47
N PHE A 331 13.50 -5.10 -19.59
CA PHE A 331 14.18 -3.85 -19.95
C PHE A 331 15.61 -4.10 -20.47
N GLN A 332 16.33 -5.07 -19.89
CA GLN A 332 17.64 -5.48 -20.40
C GLN A 332 17.54 -6.11 -21.80
N PHE A 333 16.57 -6.99 -22.04
CA PHE A 333 16.37 -7.57 -23.36
C PHE A 333 15.93 -6.52 -24.40
N TRP A 334 15.06 -5.59 -24.01
CA TRP A 334 14.55 -4.55 -24.91
C TRP A 334 15.61 -3.47 -25.27
N MET A 335 16.75 -3.43 -24.60
CA MET A 335 17.89 -2.61 -25.04
C MET A 335 18.38 -3.00 -26.44
N ASP A 336 18.16 -4.22 -26.87
CA ASP A 336 18.59 -4.78 -28.16
C ASP A 336 17.44 -4.98 -29.16
N GLU A 337 16.24 -4.44 -28.84
CA GLU A 337 15.10 -4.49 -29.77
C GLU A 337 15.32 -3.67 -31.04
N GLY A 338 14.56 -4.02 -32.10
CA GLY A 338 14.62 -3.31 -33.38
C GLY A 338 13.94 -1.96 -33.33
N ASP A 339 13.01 -1.73 -32.40
CA ASP A 339 12.41 -0.41 -32.20
C ASP A 339 13.38 0.53 -31.48
N LEU A 340 13.74 1.61 -32.16
CA LEU A 340 14.77 2.56 -31.67
C LEU A 340 14.32 3.32 -30.41
N ILE A 341 13.02 3.61 -30.28
CA ILE A 341 12.47 4.33 -29.13
C ILE A 341 12.52 3.42 -27.90
N LEU A 342 11.99 2.20 -27.99
CA LEU A 342 11.98 1.26 -26.89
C LEU A 342 13.40 0.92 -26.43
N SER A 343 14.30 0.64 -27.38
CA SER A 343 15.69 0.29 -27.04
C SER A 343 16.46 1.44 -26.41
N ASP A 344 16.27 2.67 -26.88
CA ASP A 344 16.93 3.85 -26.30
C ASP A 344 16.40 4.14 -24.89
N LEU A 345 15.09 4.17 -24.71
CA LEU A 345 14.50 4.40 -23.38
C LEU A 345 14.93 3.36 -22.36
N CYS A 346 14.99 2.06 -22.75
CA CYS A 346 15.49 1.00 -21.88
C CYS A 346 16.98 1.19 -21.53
N ARG A 347 17.83 1.59 -22.50
CA ARG A 347 19.24 1.92 -22.22
C ARG A 347 19.36 3.11 -21.26
N ARG A 348 18.55 4.16 -21.45
CA ARG A 348 18.53 5.32 -20.55
C ARG A 348 18.17 4.91 -19.13
N PHE A 349 17.12 4.10 -18.96
CA PHE A 349 16.71 3.65 -17.64
C PHE A 349 17.76 2.76 -16.95
N ILE A 350 18.24 1.72 -17.65
CA ILE A 350 19.21 0.76 -17.11
C ILE A 350 20.55 1.44 -16.78
N ASN A 351 21.02 2.33 -17.62
CA ASN A 351 22.29 3.03 -17.45
C ASN A 351 22.17 4.35 -16.66
N ARG A 352 20.99 4.65 -16.15
CA ARG A 352 20.70 5.88 -15.41
C ARG A 352 20.98 7.14 -16.22
N ASP A 353 20.70 7.12 -17.51
CA ASP A 353 20.79 8.26 -18.42
C ASP A 353 19.44 8.98 -18.49
N LEU A 354 19.02 9.57 -17.36
CA LEU A 354 17.69 10.09 -17.14
C LEU A 354 17.47 11.43 -17.83
N PHE A 355 16.20 11.85 -17.95
CA PHE A 355 15.83 13.14 -18.49
C PHE A 355 16.23 14.28 -17.55
N GLU A 356 16.57 15.44 -18.12
CA GLU A 356 16.63 16.70 -17.42
C GLU A 356 15.23 17.27 -17.18
N HIS A 357 15.13 18.31 -16.39
CA HIS A 357 13.86 18.97 -16.11
C HIS A 357 14.01 20.48 -16.07
N MET A 358 12.90 21.16 -16.32
CA MET A 358 12.77 22.60 -16.10
C MET A 358 11.44 22.91 -15.43
N ASP A 359 11.40 24.01 -14.68
CA ASP A 359 10.17 24.57 -14.16
C ASP A 359 9.41 25.21 -15.33
N LEU A 360 8.28 24.61 -15.68
CA LEU A 360 7.45 25.02 -16.81
C LEU A 360 6.03 24.51 -16.63
N ASN A 361 5.06 25.43 -16.64
CA ASN A 361 3.65 25.10 -16.76
C ASN A 361 3.24 25.22 -18.24
N PRO A 362 2.94 24.13 -18.95
CA PRO A 362 2.55 24.17 -20.37
C PRO A 362 1.31 25.02 -20.65
N GLU A 363 0.39 25.18 -19.69
CA GLU A 363 -0.82 25.99 -19.85
C GLU A 363 -0.52 27.49 -19.72
N GLU A 364 0.43 27.89 -18.86
CA GLU A 364 0.81 29.27 -18.64
C GLU A 364 1.91 29.74 -19.61
N GLU A 365 2.77 28.83 -20.06
CA GLU A 365 3.91 29.11 -20.94
C GLU A 365 3.87 28.26 -22.24
N PRO A 366 2.78 28.28 -23.02
CA PRO A 366 2.63 27.41 -24.20
C PRO A 366 3.68 27.59 -25.28
N GLU A 367 4.19 28.82 -25.45
CA GLU A 367 5.23 29.12 -26.45
C GLU A 367 6.57 28.43 -26.08
N ARG A 368 6.95 28.49 -24.82
CA ARG A 368 8.18 27.85 -24.31
C ARG A 368 8.06 26.32 -24.37
N TYR A 369 6.90 25.79 -24.09
CA TYR A 369 6.63 24.35 -24.23
C TYR A 369 6.69 23.93 -25.71
N ALA A 370 6.06 24.67 -26.62
CA ALA A 370 6.11 24.41 -28.05
C ALA A 370 7.56 24.48 -28.61
N TRP A 371 8.33 25.44 -28.13
CA TRP A 371 9.76 25.52 -28.49
C TRP A 371 10.52 24.25 -28.05
N LEU A 372 10.31 23.75 -26.84
CA LEU A 372 10.95 22.53 -26.34
C LEU A 372 10.60 21.32 -27.24
N ILE A 373 9.32 21.18 -27.61
CA ILE A 373 8.86 20.14 -28.54
C ILE A 373 9.61 20.18 -29.85
N GLU A 374 9.80 21.36 -30.44
CA GLU A 374 10.54 21.53 -31.71
C GLU A 374 12.04 21.21 -31.52
N GLN A 375 12.67 21.53 -30.39
CA GLN A 375 14.06 21.13 -30.12
C GLN A 375 14.22 19.61 -30.07
N VAL A 376 13.29 18.89 -29.41
CA VAL A 376 13.31 17.44 -29.34
C VAL A 376 13.17 16.81 -30.73
N LYS A 377 12.26 17.33 -31.56
CA LYS A 377 12.13 16.92 -32.96
C LYS A 377 13.39 17.16 -33.78
N ALA A 378 14.04 18.32 -33.57
CA ALA A 378 15.22 18.72 -34.31
C ALA A 378 16.41 17.77 -34.10
N ILE A 379 16.50 17.11 -32.95
CA ILE A 379 17.51 16.08 -32.67
C ILE A 379 17.06 14.66 -33.09
N GLY A 380 15.90 14.54 -33.75
CA GLY A 380 15.38 13.27 -34.27
C GLY A 380 14.65 12.39 -33.28
N LEU A 381 14.27 12.94 -32.12
CA LEU A 381 13.50 12.22 -31.10
C LEU A 381 12.01 12.56 -31.21
N ASP A 382 11.16 11.58 -30.83
CA ASP A 382 9.70 11.75 -30.83
C ASP A 382 9.23 12.36 -29.49
N PRO A 383 8.69 13.60 -29.46
CA PRO A 383 8.25 14.23 -28.23
C PRO A 383 7.19 13.43 -27.45
N GLU A 384 6.42 12.55 -28.09
CA GLU A 384 5.46 11.68 -27.41
C GLU A 384 6.12 10.79 -26.36
N TYR A 385 7.39 10.39 -26.59
CA TYR A 385 8.15 9.50 -25.71
C TYR A 385 9.34 10.17 -25.02
N TYR A 386 9.65 11.41 -25.36
CA TYR A 386 10.83 12.09 -24.83
C TYR A 386 10.51 13.42 -24.14
N VAL A 387 9.23 13.81 -24.07
CA VAL A 387 8.81 14.99 -23.29
C VAL A 387 7.66 14.58 -22.37
N LYS A 388 7.79 14.89 -21.08
CA LYS A 388 6.76 14.60 -20.08
C LYS A 388 6.47 15.80 -19.19
N PRO A 389 5.33 16.48 -19.36
CA PRO A 389 4.82 17.39 -18.34
C PRO A 389 4.42 16.61 -17.07
N ASP A 390 4.69 17.22 -15.93
CA ASP A 390 4.35 16.68 -14.62
C ASP A 390 3.99 17.80 -13.66
N SER A 391 3.05 17.53 -12.78
CA SER A 391 2.66 18.44 -11.72
C SER A 391 2.60 17.71 -10.39
N THR A 392 3.19 18.32 -9.37
CA THR A 392 3.15 17.79 -8.02
C THR A 392 2.42 18.75 -7.12
N SER A 393 1.34 18.29 -6.51
CA SER A 393 0.63 19.02 -5.46
C SER A 393 0.31 18.04 -4.34
N ASP A 394 0.75 18.33 -3.11
CA ASP A 394 0.29 17.58 -1.95
C ASP A 394 0.06 18.49 -0.76
N LEU A 395 -0.89 18.06 0.07
CA LEU A 395 -1.20 18.64 1.35
C LEU A 395 -0.51 17.82 2.44
N PRO A 396 0.47 18.38 3.14
CA PRO A 396 1.14 17.67 4.24
C PRO A 396 0.17 17.32 5.39
N TYR A 397 -0.92 18.05 5.49
CA TYR A 397 -2.01 17.81 6.44
C TYR A 397 -3.35 18.22 5.82
N ASP A 398 -4.27 17.27 5.69
CA ASP A 398 -5.64 17.51 5.26
C ASP A 398 -6.50 17.85 6.48
N PHE A 399 -6.74 19.13 6.69
CA PHE A 399 -7.45 19.65 7.86
C PHE A 399 -8.82 20.22 7.47
N TYR A 400 -9.65 20.38 8.50
CA TYR A 400 -10.97 20.98 8.35
C TYR A 400 -10.85 22.42 7.85
N ARG A 401 -11.46 22.69 6.71
CA ARG A 401 -11.73 24.05 6.19
C ARG A 401 -13.23 24.28 6.18
N PRO A 402 -13.75 25.43 6.62
CA PRO A 402 -15.16 25.73 6.49
C PRO A 402 -15.62 25.57 5.04
N GLY A 403 -16.63 24.70 4.80
CA GLY A 403 -17.17 24.44 3.46
C GLY A 403 -16.44 23.39 2.62
N VAL A 404 -15.36 22.77 3.12
CA VAL A 404 -14.64 21.67 2.45
C VAL A 404 -14.75 20.42 3.31
N VAL A 405 -15.19 19.31 2.72
CA VAL A 405 -15.17 18.01 3.41
C VAL A 405 -13.74 17.46 3.34
N PRO A 406 -13.07 17.21 4.47
CA PRO A 406 -11.74 16.62 4.47
C PRO A 406 -11.76 15.23 3.80
N THR A 407 -10.77 14.89 3.00
CA THR A 407 -10.63 13.57 2.40
C THR A 407 -10.26 12.52 3.44
N LYS A 408 -9.59 12.95 4.53
CA LYS A 408 -9.22 12.11 5.67
C LYS A 408 -9.63 12.77 6.98
N ARG A 409 -9.89 11.95 8.00
CA ARG A 409 -10.27 12.44 9.34
C ARG A 409 -9.17 13.29 9.94
N PRO A 410 -9.48 14.47 10.53
CA PRO A 410 -8.53 15.31 11.25
C PRO A 410 -7.90 14.59 12.44
N ILE A 411 -6.75 15.08 12.89
CA ILE A 411 -6.12 14.63 14.14
C ILE A 411 -6.77 15.37 15.29
N TYR A 412 -7.24 14.64 16.29
CA TYR A 412 -7.91 15.18 17.46
C TYR A 412 -7.04 15.09 18.71
N LEU A 413 -7.03 16.17 19.49
CA LEU A 413 -6.36 16.28 20.77
C LEU A 413 -7.36 16.13 21.91
N GLU A 414 -7.04 15.28 22.88
CA GLU A 414 -7.73 15.21 24.17
C GLU A 414 -7.09 16.20 25.14
N MET A 415 -7.81 17.26 25.46
CA MET A 415 -7.37 18.30 26.39
C MET A 415 -7.41 17.80 27.84
N PRO A 416 -6.69 18.45 28.79
CA PRO A 416 -6.74 18.09 30.21
C PRO A 416 -8.15 18.17 30.82
N SER A 417 -9.04 18.97 30.23
CA SER A 417 -10.46 19.06 30.61
C SER A 417 -11.29 17.85 30.17
N GLY A 418 -10.74 16.97 29.31
CA GLY A 418 -11.47 15.91 28.65
C GLY A 418 -12.17 16.33 27.35
N GLU A 419 -12.09 17.61 26.99
CA GLU A 419 -12.63 18.12 25.71
C GLU A 419 -11.77 17.62 24.55
N ILE A 420 -12.41 17.29 23.41
CA ILE A 420 -11.73 16.89 22.18
C ILE A 420 -11.72 18.08 21.22
N ARG A 421 -10.52 18.46 20.76
CA ARG A 421 -10.30 19.56 19.82
C ARG A 421 -9.50 19.12 18.61
N GLU A 422 -9.71 19.76 17.48
CA GLU A 422 -8.94 19.51 16.27
C GLU A 422 -7.53 20.13 16.42
N LEU A 423 -6.51 19.45 15.86
CA LEU A 423 -5.10 19.82 16.02
C LEU A 423 -4.80 21.21 15.45
N ALA A 424 -5.30 21.57 14.26
CA ALA A 424 -5.02 22.86 13.63
C ALA A 424 -5.66 24.05 14.39
N GLU A 425 -6.68 23.80 15.21
CA GLU A 425 -7.23 24.83 16.10
C GLU A 425 -6.28 25.16 17.28
N GLN A 426 -5.41 24.21 17.65
CA GLN A 426 -4.53 24.30 18.80
C GLN A 426 -3.07 24.60 18.42
N SER A 427 -2.64 24.17 17.21
CA SER A 427 -1.28 24.34 16.71
C SER A 427 -1.21 25.46 15.67
N HIS A 428 -0.49 26.55 16.00
CA HIS A 428 -0.21 27.62 15.04
C HIS A 428 0.66 27.16 13.86
N ILE A 429 1.57 26.21 14.10
CA ILE A 429 2.46 25.65 13.06
C ILE A 429 1.62 24.88 12.03
N VAL A 430 0.79 23.96 12.51
CA VAL A 430 -0.06 23.14 11.63
C VAL A 430 -1.06 24.02 10.88
N SER A 431 -1.69 24.99 11.54
CA SER A 431 -2.59 25.96 10.90
C SER A 431 -1.92 26.77 9.81
N ALA A 432 -0.67 27.21 10.00
CA ALA A 432 0.08 27.96 9.00
C ALA A 432 0.47 27.12 7.79
N MET A 433 0.89 25.87 8.01
CA MET A 433 1.25 24.95 6.92
C MET A 433 0.05 24.60 6.04
N ALA A 434 -1.09 24.42 6.65
CA ALA A 434 -2.31 24.00 6.01
C ALA A 434 -2.85 25.01 4.96
N ASN A 435 -2.49 26.27 5.06
CA ASN A 435 -2.96 27.34 4.16
C ASN A 435 -2.03 27.58 2.93
N ASN A 436 -0.90 26.90 2.85
CA ASN A 436 0.10 27.09 1.79
C ASN A 436 0.23 25.84 0.91
N ILE A 437 -0.71 25.66 -0.02
CA ILE A 437 -0.56 24.66 -1.08
C ILE A 437 0.22 25.31 -2.22
N LYS A 438 1.37 24.77 -2.55
CA LYS A 438 2.12 25.14 -3.75
C LYS A 438 2.10 23.98 -4.72
N THR A 439 1.53 24.20 -5.91
CA THR A 439 1.68 23.26 -7.02
C THR A 439 2.97 23.58 -7.74
N ASP A 440 3.81 22.59 -7.94
CA ASP A 440 5.05 22.68 -8.69
C ASP A 440 4.87 22.02 -10.06
N TYR A 441 5.21 22.73 -11.13
CA TYR A 441 5.08 22.26 -12.50
C TYR A 441 6.45 22.06 -13.11
N LYS A 442 6.70 20.87 -13.68
CA LYS A 442 7.93 20.54 -14.35
C LYS A 442 7.68 19.88 -15.70
N VAL A 443 8.62 20.07 -16.62
CA VAL A 443 8.66 19.29 -17.85
C VAL A 443 10.00 18.56 -17.92
N TYR A 444 9.92 17.24 -18.13
CA TYR A 444 11.08 16.38 -18.33
C TYR A 444 11.38 16.22 -19.81
N TYR A 445 12.67 16.24 -20.18
CA TYR A 445 13.14 16.22 -21.56
C TYR A 445 14.55 15.61 -21.65
N PRO A 446 15.00 15.16 -22.85
CA PRO A 446 16.34 14.58 -23.02
C PRO A 446 17.45 15.59 -22.71
N LYS A 447 18.49 15.13 -22.02
CA LYS A 447 19.65 15.97 -21.63
C LYS A 447 20.44 16.54 -22.81
N GLU A 448 20.27 15.97 -24.01
CA GLU A 448 20.87 16.43 -25.26
C GLU A 448 20.33 17.80 -25.72
N ILE A 449 19.23 18.27 -25.14
CA ILE A 449 18.69 19.60 -25.36
C ILE A 449 19.49 20.61 -24.53
N HIS A 450 20.25 21.46 -25.19
CA HIS A 450 21.01 22.51 -24.52
C HIS A 450 20.32 23.84 -24.72
N PHE A 451 20.06 24.56 -23.64
CA PHE A 451 19.59 25.94 -23.71
C PHE A 451 20.79 26.82 -23.96
N SER A 452 20.77 27.61 -25.07
CA SER A 452 21.73 28.70 -25.27
C SER A 452 21.50 29.68 -24.13
N SER A 453 22.50 29.82 -23.26
CA SER A 453 22.53 30.76 -22.13
C SER A 453 22.41 32.21 -22.57
#